data_d5f29d3f16125d8436eb2e275c12619f
#
_entry.id   d5f29d3f16125d8436eb2e275c12619f
#
_cell.length_a   1.000
_cell.length_b   1.000
_cell.length_c   1.000
_cell.angle_alpha   90.00
_cell.angle_beta   90.00
_cell.angle_gamma   90.00
#
_symmetry.space_group_name_H-M   'P 1'
#
loop_
_entity.id
_entity.type
_entity.pdbx_description
1 polymer ?
#
loop_
_entity_poly.entity_id
_entity_poly.type
_entity_poly.pdbx_seq_one_letter_code
_entity_poly.pdbx_strand_id
1 'polypeptide(L)'
;MQSLEEMRAFFAARVDIYDEHMRNEVKGCREGYARMAALLPEGIHSLLDLGCGTGLELEGIFARFPDLQVTGIDLTAEMLAKLREKFPDKRLTLIEGDYFCVDFGAESFDAAVSFQSLHHFVPEKKRALFARLAKALKSGGVYVQCDYAAESEESEARYFQELARLKREAHLPEDAFYHYDTPLTEEHEMQLLREAGFAQVEKVWKQENTTLLMARKNLGKIEILP
;
A
#
# COMPACT_ATOMS: atom_id res chain seq x y z
N MET A 1 -19.77 2.92 -22.17
CA MET A 1 -18.85 3.91 -21.56
C MET A 1 -18.60 3.43 -20.12
N GLN A 2 -17.37 3.19 -19.74
CA GLN A 2 -17.04 2.79 -18.38
C GLN A 2 -17.24 4.03 -17.49
N SER A 3 -18.21 4.00 -16.57
CA SER A 3 -18.42 5.08 -15.61
C SER A 3 -17.40 4.95 -14.51
N LEU A 4 -16.71 6.05 -14.15
CA LEU A 4 -15.86 6.08 -12.97
C LEU A 4 -16.73 5.98 -11.72
N GLU A 5 -16.43 5.01 -10.85
CA GLU A 5 -17.06 4.88 -9.54
C GLU A 5 -16.18 5.58 -8.49
N GLU A 6 -16.78 6.24 -7.52
CA GLU A 6 -16.06 6.79 -6.38
C GLU A 6 -15.42 5.61 -5.60
N MET A 7 -14.15 5.77 -5.18
CA MET A 7 -13.31 4.67 -4.68
C MET A 7 -13.92 3.98 -3.45
N ARG A 8 -14.42 4.74 -2.47
CA ARG A 8 -15.07 4.18 -1.27
C ARG A 8 -16.30 3.35 -1.64
N ALA A 9 -17.16 3.87 -2.52
CA ALA A 9 -18.38 3.20 -2.96
C ALA A 9 -18.05 1.91 -3.75
N PHE A 10 -17.02 1.96 -4.59
CA PHE A 10 -16.55 0.80 -5.35
C PHE A 10 -16.17 -0.37 -4.45
N PHE A 11 -15.34 -0.12 -3.43
CA PHE A 11 -14.87 -1.17 -2.52
C PHE A 11 -15.95 -1.63 -1.54
N ALA A 12 -16.80 -0.73 -1.01
CA ALA A 12 -17.91 -1.09 -0.15
C ALA A 12 -18.90 -2.06 -0.83
N ALA A 13 -19.20 -1.81 -2.11
CA ALA A 13 -20.11 -2.67 -2.88
C ALA A 13 -19.55 -4.07 -3.18
N ARG A 14 -18.23 -4.27 -3.05
CA ARG A 14 -17.53 -5.51 -3.44
C ARG A 14 -16.92 -6.28 -2.27
N VAL A 15 -17.14 -5.84 -1.04
CA VAL A 15 -16.52 -6.42 0.16
C VAL A 15 -16.74 -7.92 0.32
N ASP A 16 -17.90 -8.44 -0.07
CA ASP A 16 -18.23 -9.85 0.09
C ASP A 16 -17.53 -10.78 -0.92
N ILE A 17 -17.14 -10.26 -2.08
CA ILE A 17 -16.48 -11.02 -3.13
C ILE A 17 -14.98 -10.70 -3.22
N TYR A 18 -14.50 -9.71 -2.48
CA TYR A 18 -13.16 -9.14 -2.59
C TYR A 18 -12.06 -10.18 -2.38
N ASP A 19 -12.13 -10.94 -1.29
CA ASP A 19 -11.10 -11.93 -0.95
C ASP A 19 -10.95 -13.02 -2.01
N GLU A 20 -12.08 -13.52 -2.52
CA GLU A 20 -12.10 -14.53 -3.57
C GLU A 20 -11.53 -13.98 -4.89
N HIS A 21 -11.96 -12.78 -5.27
CA HIS A 21 -11.47 -12.08 -6.46
C HIS A 21 -9.95 -11.88 -6.40
N MET A 22 -9.43 -11.30 -5.31
CA MET A 22 -8.01 -11.02 -5.15
C MET A 22 -7.15 -12.29 -5.18
N ARG A 23 -7.64 -13.39 -4.63
CA ARG A 23 -6.90 -14.65 -4.58
C ARG A 23 -6.92 -15.44 -5.89
N ASN A 24 -8.00 -15.36 -6.64
CA ASN A 24 -8.25 -16.28 -7.74
C ASN A 24 -8.17 -15.59 -9.11
N GLU A 25 -8.48 -14.30 -9.20
CA GLU A 25 -8.57 -13.60 -10.47
C GLU A 25 -7.42 -12.60 -10.68
N VAL A 26 -6.94 -11.96 -9.61
CA VAL A 26 -5.84 -11.00 -9.72
C VAL A 26 -4.50 -11.74 -9.68
N LYS A 27 -3.85 -11.77 -10.85
CA LYS A 27 -2.60 -12.51 -11.03
C LYS A 27 -1.47 -11.93 -10.18
N GLY A 28 -0.71 -12.81 -9.54
CA GLY A 28 0.38 -12.44 -8.65
C GLY A 28 -0.03 -12.15 -7.21
N CYS A 29 -1.31 -11.86 -6.90
CA CYS A 29 -1.69 -11.50 -5.54
C CYS A 29 -1.47 -12.63 -4.54
N ARG A 30 -1.89 -13.85 -4.83
CA ARG A 30 -1.70 -15.00 -3.93
C ARG A 30 -0.22 -15.22 -3.56
N GLU A 31 0.65 -15.15 -4.55
CA GLU A 31 2.10 -15.26 -4.38
C GLU A 31 2.67 -14.04 -3.65
N GLY A 32 2.19 -12.84 -4.00
CA GLY A 32 2.58 -11.57 -3.39
C GLY A 32 2.32 -11.53 -1.90
N TYR A 33 1.16 -12.00 -1.43
CA TYR A 33 0.84 -12.08 0.01
C TYR A 33 1.85 -12.93 0.78
N ALA A 34 2.17 -14.12 0.27
CA ALA A 34 3.14 -15.00 0.91
C ALA A 34 4.56 -14.39 0.94
N ARG A 35 4.97 -13.77 -0.17
CA ARG A 35 6.28 -13.13 -0.29
C ARG A 35 6.39 -11.88 0.58
N MET A 36 5.36 -11.05 0.66
CA MET A 36 5.33 -9.87 1.52
C MET A 36 5.60 -10.25 2.98
N ALA A 37 4.89 -11.26 3.50
CA ALA A 37 5.11 -11.73 4.86
C ALA A 37 6.55 -12.24 5.08
N ALA A 38 7.16 -12.91 4.09
CA ALA A 38 8.51 -13.45 4.19
C ALA A 38 9.61 -12.36 4.19
N LEU A 39 9.35 -11.18 3.60
CA LEU A 39 10.30 -10.08 3.52
C LEU A 39 10.38 -9.23 4.78
N LEU A 40 9.38 -9.30 5.64
CA LEU A 40 9.41 -8.55 6.90
C LEU A 40 10.54 -9.09 7.80
N PRO A 41 11.35 -8.21 8.42
CA PRO A 41 12.45 -8.63 9.27
C PRO A 41 11.96 -9.33 10.53
N GLU A 42 12.80 -10.19 11.10
CA GLU A 42 12.51 -10.82 12.39
C GLU A 42 12.46 -9.78 13.52
N GLY A 43 11.65 -10.07 14.54
CA GLY A 43 11.57 -9.25 15.75
C GLY A 43 10.81 -7.93 15.60
N ILE A 44 10.00 -7.76 14.56
CA ILE A 44 9.10 -6.60 14.45
C ILE A 44 7.95 -6.73 15.46
N HIS A 45 7.55 -5.61 16.05
CA HIS A 45 6.46 -5.52 17.03
C HIS A 45 5.33 -4.60 16.59
N SER A 46 5.59 -3.70 15.65
CA SER A 46 4.64 -2.70 15.16
C SER A 46 4.66 -2.60 13.63
N LEU A 47 3.48 -2.67 13.02
CA LEU A 47 3.27 -2.62 11.58
C LEU A 47 2.24 -1.54 11.24
N LEU A 48 2.53 -0.74 10.22
CA LEU A 48 1.57 0.14 9.56
C LEU A 48 1.11 -0.50 8.24
N ASP A 49 -0.20 -0.58 8.02
CA ASP A 49 -0.79 -1.15 6.82
C ASP A 49 -1.66 -0.12 6.10
N LEU A 50 -1.24 0.28 4.90
CA LEU A 50 -1.86 1.34 4.10
C LEU A 50 -2.81 0.73 3.06
N GLY A 51 -4.10 1.00 3.21
CA GLY A 51 -5.14 0.37 2.40
C GLY A 51 -5.32 -1.10 2.78
N CYS A 52 -5.42 -1.36 4.09
CA CYS A 52 -5.41 -2.72 4.63
C CYS A 52 -6.63 -3.59 4.23
N GLY A 53 -7.67 -3.00 3.63
CA GLY A 53 -8.84 -3.72 3.15
C GLY A 53 -9.38 -4.73 4.16
N THR A 54 -9.55 -5.97 3.71
CA THR A 54 -9.97 -7.11 4.55
C THR A 54 -8.80 -7.82 5.23
N GLY A 55 -7.54 -7.35 5.05
CA GLY A 55 -6.34 -7.91 5.68
C GLY A 55 -5.87 -9.24 5.10
N LEU A 56 -5.92 -9.40 3.78
CA LEU A 56 -5.43 -10.62 3.13
C LEU A 56 -3.93 -10.84 3.33
N GLU A 57 -3.13 -9.78 3.26
CA GLU A 57 -1.69 -9.77 3.55
C GLU A 57 -1.40 -10.12 5.01
N LEU A 58 -2.29 -9.76 5.92
CA LEU A 58 -2.13 -10.01 7.35
C LEU A 58 -2.25 -11.49 7.73
N GLU A 59 -2.86 -12.35 6.90
CA GLU A 59 -2.92 -13.79 7.16
C GLU A 59 -1.52 -14.41 7.27
N GLY A 60 -0.68 -14.17 6.27
CA GLY A 60 0.72 -14.64 6.29
C GLY A 60 1.58 -13.92 7.33
N ILE A 61 1.32 -12.62 7.53
CA ILE A 61 2.04 -11.80 8.49
C ILE A 61 1.76 -12.27 9.93
N PHE A 62 0.50 -12.49 10.32
CA PHE A 62 0.15 -13.00 11.65
C PHE A 62 0.54 -14.46 11.89
N ALA A 63 0.63 -15.27 10.85
CA ALA A 63 1.17 -16.62 10.97
C ALA A 63 2.64 -16.60 11.38
N ARG A 64 3.40 -15.61 10.93
CA ARG A 64 4.81 -15.41 11.24
C ARG A 64 5.04 -14.59 12.52
N PHE A 65 4.20 -13.61 12.77
CA PHE A 65 4.30 -12.66 13.89
C PHE A 65 2.98 -12.62 14.68
N PRO A 66 2.67 -13.64 15.50
CA PRO A 66 1.36 -13.79 16.14
C PRO A 66 0.99 -12.65 17.11
N ASP A 67 1.98 -11.98 17.70
CA ASP A 67 1.80 -10.92 18.70
C ASP A 67 1.99 -9.50 18.11
N LEU A 68 2.11 -9.36 16.79
CA LEU A 68 2.33 -8.10 16.11
C LEU A 68 1.17 -7.12 16.37
N GLN A 69 1.52 -5.87 16.64
CA GLN A 69 0.57 -4.76 16.69
C GLN A 69 0.44 -4.15 15.30
N VAL A 70 -0.74 -4.14 14.75
CA VAL A 70 -1.02 -3.61 13.42
C VAL A 70 -1.89 -2.36 13.52
N THR A 71 -1.45 -1.27 12.90
CA THR A 71 -2.28 -0.11 12.61
C THR A 71 -2.66 -0.19 11.14
N GLY A 72 -3.92 -0.51 10.86
CA GLY A 72 -4.48 -0.58 9.51
C GLY A 72 -5.32 0.66 9.19
N ILE A 73 -5.14 1.19 8.01
CA ILE A 73 -5.90 2.36 7.51
C ILE A 73 -6.58 1.97 6.22
N ASP A 74 -7.89 2.18 6.15
CA ASP A 74 -8.67 1.97 4.93
C ASP A 74 -9.77 3.03 4.81
N LEU A 75 -10.17 3.35 3.58
CA LEU A 75 -11.26 4.29 3.30
C LEU A 75 -12.64 3.73 3.69
N THR A 76 -12.77 2.40 3.80
CA THR A 76 -14.03 1.67 3.76
C THR A 76 -14.29 0.99 5.09
N ALA A 77 -15.32 1.42 5.81
CA ALA A 77 -15.72 0.83 7.10
C ALA A 77 -16.05 -0.67 6.98
N GLU A 78 -16.68 -1.06 5.87
CA GLU A 78 -17.07 -2.44 5.58
C GLU A 78 -15.84 -3.36 5.44
N MET A 79 -14.76 -2.87 4.79
CA MET A 79 -13.49 -3.61 4.70
C MET A 79 -12.87 -3.80 6.09
N LEU A 80 -12.80 -2.73 6.89
CA LEU A 80 -12.27 -2.80 8.26
C LEU A 80 -13.10 -3.72 9.17
N ALA A 81 -14.42 -3.76 8.98
CA ALA A 81 -15.29 -4.69 9.71
C ALA A 81 -14.96 -6.15 9.38
N LYS A 82 -14.78 -6.49 8.10
CA LYS A 82 -14.33 -7.83 7.65
C LYS A 82 -12.96 -8.18 8.22
N LEU A 83 -12.02 -7.24 8.21
CA LEU A 83 -10.69 -7.44 8.79
C LEU A 83 -10.81 -7.75 10.30
N ARG A 84 -11.61 -6.99 11.04
CA ARG A 84 -11.82 -7.22 12.47
C ARG A 84 -12.48 -8.58 12.74
N GLU A 85 -13.45 -8.99 11.91
CA GLU A 85 -14.11 -10.29 12.00
C GLU A 85 -13.12 -11.44 11.74
N LYS A 86 -12.25 -11.28 10.75
CA LYS A 86 -11.21 -12.27 10.39
C LYS A 86 -10.17 -12.47 11.49
N PHE A 87 -9.84 -11.41 12.23
CA PHE A 87 -8.78 -11.41 13.25
C PHE A 87 -9.25 -10.86 14.61
N PRO A 88 -10.23 -11.50 15.27
CA PRO A 88 -10.84 -10.98 16.49
C PRO A 88 -9.87 -10.87 17.67
N ASP A 89 -8.88 -11.77 17.75
CA ASP A 89 -7.92 -11.86 18.85
C ASP A 89 -6.61 -11.13 18.58
N LYS A 90 -6.46 -10.47 17.41
CA LYS A 90 -5.23 -9.75 17.05
C LYS A 90 -5.25 -8.31 17.54
N ARG A 91 -4.06 -7.78 17.80
CA ARG A 91 -3.85 -6.41 18.25
C ARG A 91 -3.96 -5.45 17.07
N LEU A 92 -5.20 -5.04 16.76
CA LEU A 92 -5.52 -4.18 15.64
C LEU A 92 -5.99 -2.80 16.12
N THR A 93 -5.34 -1.75 15.61
CA THR A 93 -5.84 -0.38 15.60
C THR A 93 -6.29 -0.09 14.17
N LEU A 94 -7.61 -0.03 13.94
CA LEU A 94 -8.17 0.20 12.61
C LEU A 94 -8.70 1.62 12.51
N ILE A 95 -8.28 2.34 11.48
CA ILE A 95 -8.61 3.74 11.23
C ILE A 95 -9.35 3.82 9.90
N GLU A 96 -10.64 4.16 9.96
CA GLU A 96 -11.38 4.55 8.76
C GLU A 96 -10.94 5.95 8.33
N GLY A 97 -10.32 6.05 7.16
CA GLY A 97 -9.85 7.33 6.65
C GLY A 97 -8.91 7.24 5.46
N ASP A 98 -8.64 8.42 4.92
CA ASP A 98 -7.67 8.60 3.85
C ASP A 98 -6.25 8.62 4.44
N TYR A 99 -5.43 7.64 4.10
CA TYR A 99 -4.03 7.56 4.58
C TYR A 99 -3.15 8.74 4.09
N PHE A 100 -3.58 9.51 3.11
CA PHE A 100 -2.91 10.78 2.76
C PHE A 100 -3.14 11.87 3.82
N CYS A 101 -4.17 11.74 4.65
CA CYS A 101 -4.55 12.71 5.68
C CYS A 101 -4.26 12.24 7.12
N VAL A 102 -4.23 10.92 7.37
CA VAL A 102 -3.97 10.35 8.72
C VAL A 102 -2.52 10.61 9.15
N ASP A 103 -2.32 11.07 10.38
CA ASP A 103 -0.97 11.22 10.96
C ASP A 103 -0.43 9.88 11.44
N PHE A 104 0.72 9.48 10.92
CA PHE A 104 1.42 8.24 11.30
C PHE A 104 2.37 8.43 12.49
N GLY A 105 2.58 9.67 12.94
CA GLY A 105 3.62 10.00 13.92
C GLY A 105 5.04 9.93 13.34
N ALA A 106 6.01 9.73 14.23
CA ALA A 106 7.41 9.58 13.84
C ALA A 106 8.03 8.41 14.61
N GLU A 107 8.87 7.63 13.92
CA GLU A 107 9.62 6.49 14.50
C GLU A 107 8.74 5.53 15.33
N SER A 108 7.51 5.31 14.87
CA SER A 108 6.49 4.54 15.56
C SER A 108 6.41 3.09 15.13
N PHE A 109 6.82 2.78 13.89
CA PHE A 109 6.65 1.47 13.28
C PHE A 109 7.97 0.80 12.93
N ASP A 110 8.08 -0.50 13.19
CA ASP A 110 9.21 -1.33 12.76
C ASP A 110 9.15 -1.64 11.26
N ALA A 111 7.93 -1.80 10.74
CA ALA A 111 7.68 -2.02 9.33
C ALA A 111 6.39 -1.34 8.88
N ALA A 112 6.25 -1.17 7.56
CA ALA A 112 5.02 -0.78 6.92
C ALA A 112 4.79 -1.63 5.67
N VAL A 113 3.52 -1.81 5.28
CA VAL A 113 3.11 -2.52 4.07
C VAL A 113 2.02 -1.76 3.34
N SER A 114 1.89 -2.03 2.04
CA SER A 114 0.69 -1.76 1.26
C SER A 114 0.54 -2.83 0.18
N PHE A 115 -0.69 -3.25 -0.08
CA PHE A 115 -0.98 -4.28 -1.08
C PHE A 115 -2.09 -3.82 -2.02
N GLN A 116 -1.81 -3.68 -3.33
CA GLN A 116 -2.77 -3.27 -4.38
C GLN A 116 -3.57 -2.02 -3.98
N SER A 117 -2.89 -0.99 -3.47
CA SER A 117 -3.52 0.19 -2.89
C SER A 117 -3.08 1.51 -3.53
N LEU A 118 -1.83 1.62 -3.99
CA LEU A 118 -1.24 2.89 -4.40
C LEU A 118 -1.30 3.16 -5.92
N HIS A 119 -1.60 2.17 -6.74
CA HIS A 119 -1.65 2.32 -8.20
C HIS A 119 -2.81 3.20 -8.72
N HIS A 120 -3.65 3.72 -7.84
CA HIS A 120 -4.72 4.65 -8.19
C HIS A 120 -4.34 6.14 -8.07
N PHE A 121 -3.11 6.46 -7.62
CA PHE A 121 -2.76 7.82 -7.21
C PHE A 121 -1.60 8.40 -8.01
N VAL A 122 -1.68 9.73 -8.19
CA VAL A 122 -0.66 10.50 -8.92
C VAL A 122 0.69 10.54 -8.18
N PRO A 123 1.82 10.71 -8.91
CA PRO A 123 3.17 10.72 -8.33
C PRO A 123 3.35 11.73 -7.19
N GLU A 124 2.73 12.92 -7.29
CA GLU A 124 2.84 13.97 -6.28
C GLU A 124 2.26 13.53 -4.93
N LYS A 125 1.11 12.84 -4.93
CA LYS A 125 0.50 12.29 -3.72
C LYS A 125 1.37 11.18 -3.12
N LYS A 126 1.88 10.27 -3.95
CA LYS A 126 2.77 9.19 -3.52
C LYS A 126 4.07 9.75 -2.92
N ARG A 127 4.70 10.75 -3.53
CA ARG A 127 5.90 11.41 -3.00
C ARG A 127 5.69 11.93 -1.57
N ALA A 128 4.58 12.65 -1.34
CA ALA A 128 4.24 13.17 -0.02
C ALA A 128 3.97 12.04 0.98
N LEU A 129 3.26 10.99 0.58
CA LEU A 129 2.98 9.82 1.41
C LEU A 129 4.27 9.10 1.80
N PHE A 130 5.16 8.81 0.86
CA PHE A 130 6.42 8.11 1.12
C PHE A 130 7.34 8.88 2.06
N ALA A 131 7.38 10.22 1.96
CA ALA A 131 8.13 11.05 2.90
C ALA A 131 7.58 10.94 4.33
N ARG A 132 6.25 10.92 4.49
CA ARG A 132 5.59 10.71 5.80
C ARG A 132 5.83 9.29 6.31
N LEU A 133 5.78 8.30 5.43
CA LEU A 133 6.06 6.91 5.74
C LEU A 133 7.50 6.71 6.22
N ALA A 134 8.48 7.29 5.51
CA ALA A 134 9.89 7.26 5.93
C ALA A 134 10.10 7.90 7.29
N LYS A 135 9.35 8.97 7.64
CA LYS A 135 9.37 9.59 8.97
C LYS A 135 8.75 8.67 10.03
N ALA A 136 7.64 7.99 9.71
CA ALA A 136 6.92 7.12 10.64
C ALA A 136 7.68 5.83 11.01
N LEU A 137 8.51 5.34 10.09
CA LEU A 137 9.34 4.16 10.33
C LEU A 137 10.49 4.49 11.27
N LYS A 138 10.80 3.55 12.18
CA LYS A 138 12.00 3.57 13.02
C LYS A 138 13.26 3.46 12.17
N SER A 139 14.42 3.79 12.76
CA SER A 139 15.72 3.56 12.11
C SER A 139 15.88 2.10 11.71
N GLY A 140 16.28 1.84 10.46
CA GLY A 140 16.38 0.50 9.88
C GLY A 140 15.05 -0.16 9.52
N GLY A 141 13.92 0.52 9.78
CA GLY A 141 12.59 0.04 9.42
C GLY A 141 12.42 -0.19 7.92
N VAL A 142 11.51 -1.06 7.56
CA VAL A 142 11.27 -1.45 6.17
C VAL A 142 9.86 -1.11 5.73
N TYR A 143 9.71 -0.78 4.46
CA TYR A 143 8.45 -0.70 3.76
C TYR A 143 8.43 -1.74 2.65
N VAL A 144 7.36 -2.53 2.58
CA VAL A 144 7.14 -3.52 1.54
C VAL A 144 5.85 -3.18 0.81
N GLN A 145 5.98 -2.89 -0.48
CA GLN A 145 4.87 -2.57 -1.37
C GLN A 145 4.67 -3.69 -2.39
N CYS A 146 3.47 -4.21 -2.50
CA CYS A 146 3.06 -5.08 -3.60
C CYS A 146 1.97 -4.39 -4.40
N ASP A 147 2.26 -4.01 -5.63
CA ASP A 147 1.33 -3.19 -6.40
C ASP A 147 1.46 -3.41 -7.91
N TYR A 148 0.53 -2.88 -8.69
CA TYR A 148 0.64 -2.85 -10.13
C TYR A 148 1.73 -1.89 -10.58
N ALA A 149 2.46 -2.31 -11.63
CA ALA A 149 3.44 -1.48 -12.32
C ALA A 149 3.08 -1.36 -13.80
N ALA A 150 3.24 -0.17 -14.35
CA ALA A 150 3.12 0.08 -15.77
C ALA A 150 4.28 -0.58 -16.53
N GLU A 151 4.02 -1.05 -17.75
CA GLU A 151 5.01 -1.73 -18.58
C GLU A 151 6.09 -0.78 -19.12
N SER A 152 5.73 0.50 -19.30
CA SER A 152 6.61 1.54 -19.82
C SER A 152 6.13 2.94 -19.41
N GLU A 153 7.02 3.94 -19.53
CA GLU A 153 6.67 5.36 -19.32
C GLU A 153 5.54 5.82 -20.26
N GLU A 154 5.49 5.28 -21.48
CA GLU A 154 4.42 5.57 -22.44
C GLU A 154 3.07 5.00 -21.94
N SER A 155 3.06 3.78 -21.40
CA SER A 155 1.86 3.19 -20.80
C SER A 155 1.40 3.98 -19.57
N GLU A 156 2.33 4.35 -18.69
CA GLU A 156 2.09 5.20 -17.53
C GLU A 156 1.42 6.52 -17.95
N ALA A 157 2.02 7.25 -18.88
CA ALA A 157 1.46 8.51 -19.38
C ALA A 157 0.06 8.35 -19.96
N ARG A 158 -0.19 7.26 -20.67
CA ARG A 158 -1.50 6.95 -21.27
C ARG A 158 -2.58 6.72 -20.20
N TYR A 159 -2.27 6.00 -19.10
CA TYR A 159 -3.22 5.79 -18.00
C TYR A 159 -3.67 7.11 -17.38
N PHE A 160 -2.73 8.02 -17.08
CA PHE A 160 -3.07 9.34 -16.53
C PHE A 160 -3.86 10.21 -17.49
N GLN A 161 -3.51 10.21 -18.79
CA GLN A 161 -4.24 10.96 -19.80
C GLN A 161 -5.68 10.46 -19.94
N GLU A 162 -5.88 9.15 -19.91
CA GLU A 162 -7.20 8.55 -20.01
C GLU A 162 -8.07 8.86 -18.78
N LEU A 163 -7.53 8.75 -17.56
CA LEU A 163 -8.24 9.17 -16.35
C LEU A 163 -8.66 10.64 -16.42
N ALA A 164 -7.73 11.52 -16.83
CA ALA A 164 -8.04 12.95 -16.98
C ALA A 164 -9.12 13.20 -18.05
N ARG A 165 -9.12 12.44 -19.15
CA ARG A 165 -10.17 12.49 -20.17
C ARG A 165 -11.52 12.08 -19.61
N LEU A 166 -11.59 10.93 -18.92
CA LEU A 166 -12.81 10.40 -18.32
C LEU A 166 -13.40 11.36 -17.27
N LYS A 167 -12.56 11.95 -16.41
CA LYS A 167 -13.01 12.95 -15.42
C LYS A 167 -13.62 14.18 -16.10
N ARG A 168 -12.96 14.72 -17.14
CA ARG A 168 -13.50 15.89 -17.89
C ARG A 168 -14.82 15.57 -18.57
N GLU A 169 -14.93 14.43 -19.25
CA GLU A 169 -16.17 14.04 -19.95
C GLU A 169 -17.34 13.83 -18.99
N ALA A 170 -17.09 13.30 -17.82
CA ALA A 170 -18.09 13.09 -16.77
C ALA A 170 -18.31 14.30 -15.86
N HIS A 171 -17.61 15.43 -16.08
CA HIS A 171 -17.64 16.63 -15.24
C HIS A 171 -17.37 16.36 -13.76
N LEU A 172 -16.44 15.44 -13.47
CA LEU A 172 -16.09 15.02 -12.11
C LEU A 172 -15.02 15.93 -11.49
N PRO A 173 -15.03 16.11 -10.15
CA PRO A 173 -14.00 16.85 -9.42
C PRO A 173 -12.60 16.26 -9.64
N GLU A 174 -11.60 17.13 -9.80
CA GLU A 174 -10.21 16.72 -9.98
C GLU A 174 -9.61 16.06 -8.72
N ASP A 175 -10.02 16.51 -7.53
CA ASP A 175 -9.51 16.11 -6.22
C ASP A 175 -10.19 14.87 -5.63
N ALA A 176 -11.31 14.42 -6.21
CA ALA A 176 -11.99 13.21 -5.76
C ALA A 176 -11.30 11.93 -6.25
N PHE A 177 -11.34 10.89 -5.41
CA PHE A 177 -10.77 9.58 -5.72
C PHE A 177 -11.79 8.69 -6.42
N TYR A 178 -11.40 8.24 -7.60
CA TYR A 178 -12.17 7.29 -8.40
C TYR A 178 -11.36 6.01 -8.58
N HIS A 179 -12.04 4.87 -8.61
CA HIS A 179 -11.42 3.61 -8.93
C HIS A 179 -11.04 3.60 -10.42
N TYR A 180 -9.78 3.79 -10.68
CA TYR A 180 -9.16 3.71 -12.01
C TYR A 180 -7.65 3.50 -11.82
N ASP A 181 -7.08 2.51 -12.52
CA ASP A 181 -5.67 2.17 -12.37
C ASP A 181 -4.78 3.15 -13.13
N THR A 182 -3.90 3.79 -12.41
CA THR A 182 -2.86 4.70 -12.93
C THR A 182 -1.48 4.28 -12.39
N PRO A 183 -1.05 3.04 -12.67
CA PRO A 183 0.22 2.55 -12.15
C PRO A 183 1.39 3.37 -12.71
N LEU A 184 2.40 3.57 -11.88
CA LEU A 184 3.71 4.05 -12.31
C LEU A 184 4.56 2.88 -12.82
N THR A 185 5.61 3.18 -13.59
CA THR A 185 6.64 2.19 -13.86
C THR A 185 7.37 1.82 -12.57
N GLU A 186 7.95 0.64 -12.52
CA GLU A 186 8.76 0.18 -11.38
C GLU A 186 9.87 1.17 -11.02
N GLU A 187 10.57 1.69 -12.03
CA GLU A 187 11.67 2.63 -11.81
C GLU A 187 11.16 3.98 -11.28
N HIS A 188 10.03 4.48 -11.79
CA HIS A 188 9.44 5.71 -11.28
C HIS A 188 9.01 5.55 -9.80
N GLU A 189 8.35 4.43 -9.46
CA GLU A 189 7.96 4.13 -8.07
C GLU A 189 9.18 4.04 -7.15
N MET A 190 10.23 3.31 -7.57
CA MET A 190 11.48 3.20 -6.81
C MET A 190 12.20 4.55 -6.67
N GLN A 191 12.13 5.41 -7.69
CA GLN A 191 12.70 6.76 -7.61
C GLN A 191 11.98 7.60 -6.55
N LEU A 192 10.65 7.58 -6.51
CA LEU A 192 9.87 8.30 -5.49
C LEU A 192 10.22 7.84 -4.07
N LEU A 193 10.43 6.55 -3.88
CA LEU A 193 10.86 5.98 -2.60
C LEU A 193 12.27 6.46 -2.20
N ARG A 194 13.23 6.50 -3.15
CA ARG A 194 14.58 7.04 -2.90
C ARG A 194 14.53 8.54 -2.54
N GLU A 195 13.75 9.33 -3.27
CA GLU A 195 13.53 10.76 -3.02
C GLU A 195 12.90 11.01 -1.63
N ALA A 196 12.08 10.10 -1.15
CA ALA A 196 11.48 10.15 0.18
C ALA A 196 12.47 9.84 1.33
N GLY A 197 13.69 9.41 1.02
CA GLY A 197 14.76 9.18 1.99
C GLY A 197 14.98 7.72 2.38
N PHE A 198 14.40 6.77 1.65
CA PHE A 198 14.78 5.36 1.80
C PHE A 198 16.18 5.11 1.21
N ALA A 199 17.05 4.49 2.00
CA ALA A 199 18.46 4.30 1.64
C ALA A 199 18.69 3.16 0.66
N GLN A 200 17.85 2.14 0.73
CA GLN A 200 17.88 0.98 -0.13
C GLN A 200 16.47 0.78 -0.69
N VAL A 201 16.35 0.68 -1.99
CA VAL A 201 15.08 0.43 -2.68
C VAL A 201 15.35 -0.59 -3.78
N GLU A 202 14.68 -1.72 -3.70
CA GLU A 202 14.89 -2.83 -4.62
C GLU A 202 13.57 -3.47 -5.06
N LYS A 203 13.54 -3.94 -6.30
CA LYS A 203 12.51 -4.84 -6.78
C LYS A 203 12.88 -6.26 -6.38
N VAL A 204 12.02 -6.89 -5.57
CA VAL A 204 12.25 -8.22 -5.02
C VAL A 204 11.62 -9.31 -5.88
N TRP A 205 10.48 -9.00 -6.47
CA TRP A 205 9.74 -9.97 -7.26
C TRP A 205 8.74 -9.28 -8.19
N LYS A 206 8.39 -9.99 -9.28
CA LYS A 206 7.34 -9.58 -10.23
C LYS A 206 6.66 -10.80 -10.83
N GLN A 207 5.35 -10.71 -11.01
CA GLN A 207 4.56 -11.63 -11.83
C GLN A 207 3.57 -10.82 -12.67
N GLU A 208 3.73 -10.84 -13.97
CA GLU A 208 3.03 -9.97 -14.91
C GLU A 208 3.22 -8.49 -14.53
N ASN A 209 2.16 -7.76 -14.21
CA ASN A 209 2.22 -6.38 -13.75
C ASN A 209 2.22 -6.21 -12.21
N THR A 210 1.99 -7.28 -11.44
CA THR A 210 2.10 -7.24 -9.98
C THR A 210 3.57 -7.31 -9.58
N THR A 211 4.05 -6.23 -8.95
CA THR A 211 5.45 -6.05 -8.57
C THR A 211 5.58 -5.87 -7.07
N LEU A 212 6.60 -6.47 -6.47
CA LEU A 212 6.91 -6.35 -5.06
C LEU A 212 8.22 -5.60 -4.90
N LEU A 213 8.12 -4.44 -4.26
CA LEU A 213 9.23 -3.55 -3.94
C LEU A 213 9.51 -3.60 -2.43
N MET A 214 10.78 -3.50 -2.05
CA MET A 214 11.20 -3.33 -0.68
C MET A 214 12.04 -2.07 -0.55
N ALA A 215 11.70 -1.23 0.41
CA ALA A 215 12.42 -0.01 0.73
C ALA A 215 12.85 -0.02 2.21
N ARG A 216 14.11 0.30 2.50
CA ARG A 216 14.68 0.29 3.85
C ARG A 216 15.17 1.68 4.23
N LYS A 217 14.75 2.14 5.42
CA LYS A 217 15.26 3.36 6.04
C LYS A 217 16.68 3.13 6.55
N ASN A 218 17.53 4.17 6.50
CA ASN A 218 18.87 4.11 7.10
C ASN A 218 18.83 3.69 8.57
N LEU A 219 19.81 2.91 8.98
CA LEU A 219 20.17 2.79 10.39
C LEU A 219 20.60 4.19 10.86
N GLY A 220 19.96 4.74 11.88
CA GLY A 220 20.39 6.01 12.48
C GLY A 220 21.89 5.96 12.78
N LYS A 221 22.55 7.10 12.77
CA LYS A 221 23.95 7.16 13.23
C LYS A 221 23.99 6.56 14.64
N ILE A 222 24.74 5.48 14.80
CA ILE A 222 25.14 5.03 16.13
C ILE A 222 26.03 6.16 16.66
N GLU A 223 25.53 7.00 17.57
CA GLU A 223 26.39 7.87 18.35
C GLU A 223 27.26 6.94 19.18
N ILE A 224 28.49 6.73 18.74
CA ILE A 224 29.52 6.15 19.57
C ILE A 224 29.82 7.24 20.60
N LEU A 225 29.21 7.13 21.77
CA LEU A 225 29.58 7.94 22.91
C LEU A 225 31.07 7.67 23.20
N PRO A 226 31.85 8.74 23.39
CA PRO A 226 33.30 8.64 23.64
C PRO A 226 33.65 7.94 24.97
#